data_ce484a0afb0a1e84f41762b706e345fc
#
_entry.id   ce484a0afb0a1e84f41762b706e345fc
#
_cell.length_a   1.000
_cell.length_b   1.000
_cell.length_c   1.000
_cell.angle_alpha   90.00
_cell.angle_beta   90.00
_cell.angle_gamma   90.00
#
_symmetry.space_group_name_H-M   'P 1'
#
loop_
_entity.id
_entity.type
_entity.pdbx_description
1 polymer ?
#
loop_
_entity_poly.entity_id
_entity_poly.type
_entity_poly.pdbx_seq_one_letter_code
_entity_poly.pdbx_strand_id
1 'polypeptide(L)'
;MIPTLRRSTAALLASSLLLTIGRGATLPFMTIYLTRQYQLEVDKIGYALSSALIVGVLFSMGFGILADKFDKKRYMVWSVLVFILGFSAIPLVNNAPLVVIFFALINCAYSVFSTVLKAWFADVLTSSEKARVFSLNYSFLNIGWTIGPPIGTLLVMYSLQLPFWLAAFCAALPLGFIHFFVQKSVALDTAEEKMPWQPSVLLKDRALFWYTLSGLLASYVGGSFATCISQYVLAAHADGDFAEKVVAVVLPVNAAVVVTLQYALGRKISASNIRPLMTAATLFFIVGLGGFMLSGENLVYWGIAAAIFTLGEIIYAPGEYMLIDNIAPPGMKASYFSAQALGWLGAAANPMITGLILTHLPHWSLFVIMMAAIVIAWLMILRGMSVKAWCEAPKVA
;
A
#
# COMPACT_ATOMS: atom_id res chain seq x y z
N MET A 1 -13.02 -1.83 -23.05
CA MET A 1 -13.82 -1.76 -21.77
C MET A 1 -15.22 -1.28 -22.07
N ILE A 2 -16.24 -2.00 -21.63
CA ILE A 2 -17.68 -1.63 -21.77
C ILE A 2 -17.91 -0.29 -21.03
N PRO A 3 -18.75 0.65 -21.55
CA PRO A 3 -18.91 1.99 -20.96
C PRO A 3 -19.32 1.99 -19.49
N THR A 4 -20.19 1.06 -19.09
CA THR A 4 -20.64 0.91 -17.70
C THR A 4 -19.52 0.42 -16.77
N LEU A 5 -18.69 -0.51 -17.23
CA LEU A 5 -17.53 -1.02 -16.50
C LEU A 5 -16.46 0.06 -16.36
N ARG A 6 -16.27 0.90 -17.39
CA ARG A 6 -15.37 2.06 -17.34
C ARG A 6 -15.80 3.07 -16.28
N ARG A 7 -17.12 3.33 -16.13
CA ARG A 7 -17.66 4.21 -15.08
C ARG A 7 -17.44 3.63 -13.70
N SER A 8 -17.70 2.33 -13.50
CA SER A 8 -17.46 1.65 -12.23
C SER A 8 -15.99 1.69 -11.83
N THR A 9 -15.08 1.42 -12.77
CA THR A 9 -13.63 1.47 -12.53
C THR A 9 -13.17 2.89 -12.15
N ALA A 10 -13.65 3.92 -12.86
CA ALA A 10 -13.32 5.31 -12.56
C ALA A 10 -13.85 5.72 -11.17
N ALA A 11 -15.07 5.33 -10.83
CA ALA A 11 -15.66 5.59 -9.51
C ALA A 11 -14.85 4.95 -8.38
N LEU A 12 -14.38 3.71 -8.57
CA LEU A 12 -13.57 3.01 -7.58
C LEU A 12 -12.16 3.61 -7.46
N LEU A 13 -11.53 4.02 -8.56
CA LEU A 13 -10.25 4.72 -8.53
C LEU A 13 -10.35 6.08 -7.82
N ALA A 14 -11.40 6.85 -8.10
CA ALA A 14 -11.66 8.11 -7.41
C ALA A 14 -11.94 7.88 -5.91
N SER A 15 -12.66 6.82 -5.57
CA SER A 15 -12.89 6.42 -4.18
C SER A 15 -11.59 6.09 -3.46
N SER A 16 -10.70 5.33 -4.10
CA SER A 16 -9.38 4.99 -3.56
C SER A 16 -8.53 6.24 -3.29
N LEU A 17 -8.54 7.20 -4.22
CA LEU A 17 -7.85 8.48 -4.06
C LEU A 17 -8.40 9.27 -2.86
N LEU A 18 -9.71 9.47 -2.78
CA LEU A 18 -10.34 10.26 -1.73
C LEU A 18 -10.14 9.65 -0.33
N LEU A 19 -10.29 8.33 -0.19
CA LEU A 19 -10.02 7.65 1.07
C LEU A 19 -8.54 7.78 1.47
N THR A 20 -7.63 7.76 0.51
CA THR A 20 -6.20 7.91 0.76
C THR A 20 -5.84 9.36 1.13
N ILE A 21 -6.46 10.37 0.52
CA ILE A 21 -6.31 11.78 0.92
C ILE A 21 -6.75 11.96 2.38
N GLY A 22 -7.94 11.47 2.74
CA GLY A 22 -8.46 11.55 4.11
C GLY A 22 -7.51 10.87 5.11
N ARG A 23 -7.00 9.69 4.78
CA ARG A 23 -6.04 8.97 5.62
C ARG A 23 -4.70 9.70 5.72
N GLY A 24 -4.18 10.21 4.61
CA GLY A 24 -2.94 10.99 4.58
C GLY A 24 -3.04 12.30 5.36
N ALA A 25 -4.20 12.94 5.37
CA ALA A 25 -4.45 14.16 6.13
C ALA A 25 -4.55 13.92 7.65
N THR A 26 -4.79 12.69 8.09
CA THR A 26 -5.01 12.37 9.51
C THR A 26 -3.88 11.59 10.15
N LEU A 27 -3.32 10.60 9.46
CA LEU A 27 -2.37 9.65 10.03
C LEU A 27 -1.13 10.31 10.64
N PRO A 28 -0.45 11.28 9.98
CA PRO A 28 0.72 11.95 10.55
C PRO A 28 0.39 12.78 11.80
N PHE A 29 -0.86 13.22 11.93
CA PHE A 29 -1.31 14.08 13.03
C PHE A 29 -1.90 13.32 14.22
N MET A 30 -2.06 12.02 14.11
CA MET A 30 -2.61 11.20 15.21
C MET A 30 -1.75 11.32 16.47
N THR A 31 -0.42 11.33 16.33
CA THR A 31 0.50 11.54 17.45
C THR A 31 0.27 12.91 18.10
N ILE A 32 0.21 13.98 17.31
CA ILE A 32 -0.03 15.35 17.79
C ILE A 32 -1.40 15.45 18.47
N TYR A 33 -2.41 14.83 17.89
CA TYR A 33 -3.75 14.81 18.45
C TYR A 33 -3.78 14.14 19.83
N LEU A 34 -3.19 12.94 19.95
CA LEU A 34 -3.12 12.20 21.21
C LEU A 34 -2.29 12.93 22.27
N THR A 35 -1.18 13.55 21.88
CA THR A 35 -0.35 14.34 22.80
C THR A 35 -1.09 15.60 23.28
N ARG A 36 -1.69 16.38 22.39
CA ARG A 36 -2.31 17.66 22.77
C ARG A 36 -3.66 17.50 23.43
N GLN A 37 -4.47 16.54 22.98
CA GLN A 37 -5.83 16.34 23.51
C GLN A 37 -5.86 15.52 24.78
N TYR A 38 -4.95 14.55 24.95
CA TYR A 38 -4.96 13.58 26.05
C TYR A 38 -3.69 13.60 26.89
N GLN A 39 -2.70 14.45 26.54
CA GLN A 39 -1.42 14.60 27.26
C GLN A 39 -0.67 13.26 27.41
N LEU A 40 -0.81 12.37 26.44
CA LEU A 40 -0.11 11.10 26.43
C LEU A 40 1.37 11.30 26.09
N GLU A 41 2.23 10.53 26.74
CA GLU A 41 3.66 10.46 26.47
C GLU A 41 3.91 9.82 25.08
N VAL A 42 4.96 10.25 24.39
CA VAL A 42 5.24 9.88 23.00
C VAL A 42 5.48 8.37 22.83
N ASP A 43 6.11 7.73 23.82
CA ASP A 43 6.34 6.28 23.84
C ASP A 43 5.02 5.49 23.93
N LYS A 44 4.10 5.89 24.81
CA LYS A 44 2.75 5.28 24.93
C LYS A 44 1.95 5.44 23.65
N ILE A 45 2.06 6.60 23.00
CA ILE A 45 1.43 6.84 21.68
C ILE A 45 2.01 5.91 20.62
N GLY A 46 3.34 5.77 20.59
CA GLY A 46 4.01 4.87 19.65
C GLY A 46 3.51 3.43 19.77
N TYR A 47 3.43 2.90 21.00
CA TYR A 47 2.88 1.56 21.26
C TYR A 47 1.40 1.44 20.87
N ALA A 48 0.59 2.44 21.19
CA ALA A 48 -0.84 2.45 20.89
C ALA A 48 -1.11 2.46 19.38
N LEU A 49 -0.44 3.33 18.64
CA LEU A 49 -0.59 3.43 17.19
C LEU A 49 -0.04 2.20 16.46
N SER A 50 1.11 1.68 16.87
CA SER A 50 1.68 0.46 16.30
C SER A 50 0.77 -0.75 16.54
N SER A 51 0.25 -0.91 17.75
CA SER A 51 -0.69 -2.00 18.06
C SER A 51 -1.98 -1.87 17.26
N ALA A 52 -2.52 -0.66 17.11
CA ALA A 52 -3.72 -0.41 16.30
C ALA A 52 -3.49 -0.76 14.82
N LEU A 53 -2.32 -0.43 14.26
CA LEU A 53 -1.96 -0.78 12.89
C LEU A 53 -1.83 -2.29 12.69
N ILE A 54 -1.13 -2.98 13.61
CA ILE A 54 -0.96 -4.44 13.55
C ILE A 54 -2.32 -5.14 13.67
N VAL A 55 -3.13 -4.76 14.65
CA VAL A 55 -4.48 -5.30 14.84
C VAL A 55 -5.33 -5.03 13.59
N GLY A 56 -5.28 -3.80 13.04
CA GLY A 56 -5.97 -3.44 11.80
C GLY A 56 -5.60 -4.36 10.63
N VAL A 57 -4.32 -4.66 10.42
CA VAL A 57 -3.85 -5.57 9.36
C VAL A 57 -4.33 -7.00 9.60
N LEU A 58 -4.20 -7.53 10.82
CA LEU A 58 -4.60 -8.90 11.12
C LEU A 58 -6.11 -9.11 10.97
N PHE A 59 -6.93 -8.19 11.48
CA PHE A 59 -8.39 -8.26 11.30
C PHE A 59 -8.79 -8.07 9.83
N SER A 60 -8.10 -7.18 9.10
CA SER A 60 -8.39 -6.96 7.68
C SER A 60 -8.17 -8.22 6.84
N MET A 61 -7.20 -9.07 7.21
CA MET A 61 -7.01 -10.36 6.55
C MET A 61 -8.27 -11.24 6.70
N GLY A 62 -8.80 -11.41 7.91
CA GLY A 62 -9.99 -12.20 8.15
C GLY A 62 -11.22 -11.67 7.41
N PHE A 63 -11.48 -10.37 7.51
CA PHE A 63 -12.58 -9.72 6.79
C PHE A 63 -12.41 -9.76 5.28
N GLY A 64 -11.19 -9.61 4.76
CA GLY A 64 -10.95 -9.68 3.34
C GLY A 64 -11.12 -11.09 2.77
N ILE A 65 -10.73 -12.14 3.50
CA ILE A 65 -11.03 -13.53 3.14
C ILE A 65 -12.54 -13.76 3.10
N LEU A 66 -13.27 -13.19 4.05
CA LEU A 66 -14.72 -13.31 4.11
C LEU A 66 -15.41 -12.58 2.95
N ALA A 67 -14.77 -11.57 2.37
CA ALA A 67 -15.35 -10.77 1.28
C ALA A 67 -15.67 -11.57 0.02
N ASP A 68 -15.02 -12.72 -0.22
CA ASP A 68 -15.32 -13.58 -1.36
C ASP A 68 -16.68 -14.28 -1.23
N LYS A 69 -17.24 -14.38 0.00
CA LYS A 69 -18.60 -14.91 0.22
C LYS A 69 -19.71 -13.93 -0.12
N PHE A 70 -19.41 -12.63 -0.15
CA PHE A 70 -20.39 -11.59 -0.26
C PHE A 70 -20.25 -10.79 -1.56
N ASP A 71 -21.28 -10.01 -1.88
CA ASP A 71 -21.24 -9.03 -2.95
C ASP A 71 -20.18 -7.97 -2.64
N LYS A 72 -19.15 -7.90 -3.48
CA LYS A 72 -18.01 -6.99 -3.28
C LYS A 72 -18.41 -5.51 -3.22
N LYS A 73 -19.45 -5.11 -3.97
CA LYS A 73 -19.98 -3.74 -3.91
C LYS A 73 -20.51 -3.43 -2.50
N ARG A 74 -21.36 -4.30 -1.95
CA ARG A 74 -21.92 -4.13 -0.60
C ARG A 74 -20.82 -4.13 0.45
N TYR A 75 -19.84 -5.01 0.28
CA TYR A 75 -18.72 -5.11 1.21
C TYR A 75 -17.87 -3.84 1.24
N MET A 76 -17.59 -3.24 0.07
CA MET A 76 -16.91 -1.93 -0.02
C MET A 76 -17.74 -0.81 0.62
N VAL A 77 -19.07 -0.80 0.44
CA VAL A 77 -19.96 0.17 1.10
C VAL A 77 -19.85 0.07 2.62
N TRP A 78 -19.92 -1.14 3.19
CA TRP A 78 -19.75 -1.34 4.62
C TRP A 78 -18.37 -0.89 5.12
N SER A 79 -17.30 -1.19 4.39
CA SER A 79 -15.95 -0.75 4.74
C SER A 79 -15.86 0.79 4.76
N VAL A 80 -16.46 1.48 3.80
CA VAL A 80 -16.49 2.95 3.75
C VAL A 80 -17.33 3.52 4.89
N LEU A 81 -18.47 2.91 5.23
CA LEU A 81 -19.29 3.32 6.39
C LEU A 81 -18.50 3.22 7.70
N VAL A 82 -17.78 2.13 7.93
CA VAL A 82 -16.92 1.96 9.11
C VAL A 82 -15.82 3.03 9.15
N PHE A 83 -15.26 3.36 7.99
CA PHE A 83 -14.25 4.41 7.86
C PHE A 83 -14.83 5.79 8.23
N ILE A 84 -16.02 6.14 7.71
CA ILE A 84 -16.73 7.40 8.03
C ILE A 84 -17.03 7.46 9.54
N LEU A 85 -17.63 6.40 10.08
CA LEU A 85 -17.99 6.34 11.50
C LEU A 85 -16.75 6.47 12.40
N GLY A 86 -15.66 5.78 12.07
CA GLY A 86 -14.42 5.85 12.82
C GLY A 86 -13.84 7.27 12.85
N PHE A 87 -13.71 7.93 11.68
CA PHE A 87 -13.20 9.30 11.63
C PHE A 87 -14.15 10.33 12.27
N SER A 88 -15.46 10.17 12.15
CA SER A 88 -16.43 11.05 12.80
C SER A 88 -16.47 10.85 14.31
N ALA A 89 -16.19 9.64 14.81
CA ALA A 89 -16.19 9.33 16.23
C ALA A 89 -14.98 9.92 16.97
N ILE A 90 -13.80 9.91 16.35
CA ILE A 90 -12.55 10.38 17.00
C ILE A 90 -12.71 11.77 17.63
N PRO A 91 -13.19 12.82 16.93
CA PRO A 91 -13.33 14.15 17.52
C PRO A 91 -14.46 14.27 18.55
N LEU A 92 -15.37 13.31 18.63
CA LEU A 92 -16.50 13.31 19.55
C LEU A 92 -16.23 12.56 20.86
N VAL A 93 -15.16 11.80 20.93
CA VAL A 93 -14.83 10.95 22.09
C VAL A 93 -13.82 11.68 22.97
N ASN A 94 -14.04 11.61 24.29
CA ASN A 94 -13.11 12.16 25.29
C ASN A 94 -12.32 11.05 26.02
N ASN A 95 -11.97 9.98 25.30
CA ASN A 95 -11.28 8.82 25.88
C ASN A 95 -10.22 8.30 24.91
N ALA A 96 -8.95 8.40 25.28
CA ALA A 96 -7.83 8.01 24.44
C ALA A 96 -7.85 6.53 24.00
N PRO A 97 -8.12 5.54 24.85
CA PRO A 97 -8.30 4.15 24.42
C PRO A 97 -9.36 3.97 23.33
N LEU A 98 -10.49 4.65 23.40
CA LEU A 98 -11.52 4.61 22.35
C LEU A 98 -11.03 5.22 21.03
N VAL A 99 -10.27 6.31 21.07
CA VAL A 99 -9.64 6.90 19.88
C VAL A 99 -8.72 5.87 19.21
N VAL A 100 -7.91 5.15 19.98
CA VAL A 100 -7.01 4.11 19.46
C VAL A 100 -7.80 2.95 18.84
N ILE A 101 -8.91 2.55 19.45
CA ILE A 101 -9.82 1.52 18.90
C ILE A 101 -10.43 2.00 17.57
N PHE A 102 -10.94 3.24 17.51
CA PHE A 102 -11.46 3.79 16.25
C PHE A 102 -10.37 3.89 15.19
N PHE A 103 -9.15 4.25 15.58
CA PHE A 103 -8.02 4.27 14.66
C PHE A 103 -7.69 2.88 14.11
N ALA A 104 -7.73 1.84 14.95
CA ALA A 104 -7.57 0.45 14.51
C ALA A 104 -8.70 0.03 13.53
N LEU A 105 -9.94 0.39 13.82
CA LEU A 105 -11.10 0.13 12.95
C LEU A 105 -10.97 0.82 11.60
N ILE A 106 -10.53 2.08 11.57
CA ILE A 106 -10.28 2.84 10.34
C ILE A 106 -9.22 2.14 9.48
N ASN A 107 -8.11 1.73 10.08
CA ASN A 107 -7.05 1.04 9.36
C ASN A 107 -7.50 -0.33 8.84
N CYS A 108 -8.27 -1.08 9.63
CA CYS A 108 -8.90 -2.32 9.19
C CYS A 108 -9.85 -2.07 8.00
N ALA A 109 -10.76 -1.10 8.11
CA ALA A 109 -11.72 -0.77 7.08
C ALA A 109 -11.05 -0.34 5.76
N TYR A 110 -10.01 0.50 5.85
CA TYR A 110 -9.23 0.91 4.69
C TYR A 110 -8.53 -0.27 4.02
N SER A 111 -7.92 -1.16 4.80
CA SER A 111 -7.22 -2.34 4.28
C SER A 111 -8.18 -3.31 3.60
N VAL A 112 -9.35 -3.54 4.22
CA VAL A 112 -10.43 -4.36 3.63
C VAL A 112 -10.94 -3.74 2.34
N PHE A 113 -11.24 -2.43 2.32
CA PHE A 113 -11.66 -1.72 1.12
C PHE A 113 -10.63 -1.89 -0.01
N SER A 114 -9.35 -1.64 0.26
CA SER A 114 -8.25 -1.76 -0.72
C SER A 114 -8.14 -3.18 -1.29
N THR A 115 -8.30 -4.19 -0.45
CA THR A 115 -8.26 -5.60 -0.84
C THR A 115 -9.44 -5.97 -1.74
N VAL A 116 -10.65 -5.60 -1.33
CA VAL A 116 -11.89 -5.89 -2.08
C VAL A 116 -11.95 -5.13 -3.39
N LEU A 117 -11.44 -3.90 -3.43
CA LEU A 117 -11.25 -3.11 -4.65
C LEU A 117 -10.37 -3.84 -5.67
N LYS A 118 -9.21 -4.34 -5.24
CA LYS A 118 -8.31 -5.10 -6.12
C LYS A 118 -8.97 -6.38 -6.61
N ALA A 119 -9.68 -7.09 -5.73
CA ALA A 119 -10.42 -8.29 -6.09
C ALA A 119 -11.53 -7.99 -7.09
N TRP A 120 -12.25 -6.87 -6.95
CA TRP A 120 -13.24 -6.45 -7.93
C TRP A 120 -12.61 -6.17 -9.29
N PHE A 121 -11.48 -5.46 -9.35
CA PHE A 121 -10.73 -5.25 -10.59
C PHE A 121 -10.27 -6.57 -11.21
N ALA A 122 -9.81 -7.50 -10.38
CA ALA A 122 -9.35 -8.80 -10.82
C ALA A 122 -10.47 -9.67 -11.41
N ASP A 123 -11.70 -9.53 -10.90
CA ASP A 123 -12.87 -10.29 -11.37
C ASP A 123 -13.45 -9.75 -12.69
N VAL A 124 -13.46 -8.43 -12.88
CA VAL A 124 -14.25 -7.79 -13.94
C VAL A 124 -13.43 -7.23 -15.10
N LEU A 125 -12.12 -7.11 -14.97
CA LEU A 125 -11.24 -6.56 -15.99
C LEU A 125 -10.52 -7.66 -16.76
N THR A 126 -10.28 -7.40 -18.06
CA THR A 126 -9.42 -8.27 -18.87
C THR A 126 -7.95 -8.16 -18.46
N SER A 127 -7.13 -9.16 -18.77
CA SER A 127 -5.72 -9.20 -18.37
C SER A 127 -4.94 -7.96 -18.82
N SER A 128 -5.23 -7.42 -20.01
CA SER A 128 -4.60 -6.20 -20.52
C SER A 128 -5.05 -4.92 -19.79
N GLU A 129 -6.27 -4.90 -19.24
CA GLU A 129 -6.83 -3.77 -18.50
C GLU A 129 -6.38 -3.76 -17.05
N LYS A 130 -6.20 -4.96 -16.43
CA LYS A 130 -5.79 -5.11 -15.02
C LYS A 130 -4.50 -4.39 -14.71
N ALA A 131 -3.44 -4.63 -15.47
CA ALA A 131 -2.13 -4.00 -15.24
C ALA A 131 -2.23 -2.46 -15.28
N ARG A 132 -2.99 -1.92 -16.25
CA ARG A 132 -3.23 -0.49 -16.36
C ARG A 132 -4.01 0.06 -15.17
N VAL A 133 -5.06 -0.62 -14.73
CA VAL A 133 -5.92 -0.16 -13.63
C VAL A 133 -5.20 -0.29 -12.30
N PHE A 134 -4.44 -1.35 -12.05
CA PHE A 134 -3.59 -1.49 -10.87
C PHE A 134 -2.53 -0.39 -10.80
N SER A 135 -1.91 -0.05 -11.93
CA SER A 135 -0.94 1.06 -12.00
C SER A 135 -1.58 2.41 -11.73
N LEU A 136 -2.76 2.68 -12.29
CA LEU A 136 -3.52 3.91 -11.99
C LEU A 136 -3.92 3.98 -10.53
N ASN A 137 -4.38 2.88 -9.94
CA ASN A 137 -4.71 2.83 -8.52
C ASN A 137 -3.47 3.15 -7.67
N TYR A 138 -2.32 2.59 -8.02
CA TYR A 138 -1.06 2.88 -7.33
C TYR A 138 -0.67 4.37 -7.45
N SER A 139 -0.81 4.96 -8.63
CA SER A 139 -0.61 6.43 -8.82
C SER A 139 -1.53 7.24 -7.91
N PHE A 140 -2.81 6.87 -7.84
CA PHE A 140 -3.79 7.58 -7.02
C PHE A 140 -3.51 7.44 -5.52
N LEU A 141 -3.02 6.29 -5.07
CA LEU A 141 -2.54 6.12 -3.70
C LEU A 141 -1.39 7.08 -3.39
N ASN A 142 -0.39 7.17 -4.28
CA ASN A 142 0.75 8.07 -4.12
C ASN A 142 0.32 9.55 -4.15
N ILE A 143 -0.57 9.93 -5.06
CA ILE A 143 -1.15 11.28 -5.10
C ILE A 143 -1.86 11.59 -3.77
N GLY A 144 -2.66 10.65 -3.26
CA GLY A 144 -3.36 10.82 -1.99
C GLY A 144 -2.41 11.01 -0.80
N TRP A 145 -1.34 10.23 -0.74
CA TRP A 145 -0.29 10.37 0.27
C TRP A 145 0.57 11.64 0.11
N THR A 146 0.68 12.18 -1.12
CA THR A 146 1.40 13.42 -1.39
C THR A 146 0.57 14.64 -1.00
N ILE A 147 -0.74 14.64 -1.28
CA ILE A 147 -1.65 15.76 -1.06
C ILE A 147 -2.20 15.78 0.37
N GLY A 148 -2.46 14.60 0.95
CA GLY A 148 -3.09 14.47 2.26
C GLY A 148 -2.36 15.21 3.38
N PRO A 149 -1.07 14.93 3.65
CA PRO A 149 -0.34 15.53 4.77
C PRO A 149 -0.29 17.08 4.72
N PRO A 150 0.01 17.75 3.59
CA PRO A 150 -0.06 19.21 3.50
C PRO A 150 -1.44 19.77 3.85
N ILE A 151 -2.51 19.14 3.38
CA ILE A 151 -3.89 19.56 3.73
C ILE A 151 -4.11 19.36 5.23
N GLY A 152 -3.71 18.21 5.78
CA GLY A 152 -3.81 17.94 7.21
C GLY A 152 -3.06 18.98 8.05
N THR A 153 -1.84 19.37 7.66
CA THR A 153 -1.04 20.42 8.31
C THR A 153 -1.80 21.74 8.37
N LEU A 154 -2.34 22.16 7.23
CA LEU A 154 -3.13 23.41 7.17
C LEU A 154 -4.35 23.37 8.09
N LEU A 155 -5.07 22.25 8.11
CA LEU A 155 -6.28 22.11 8.93
C LEU A 155 -5.98 22.08 10.43
N VAL A 156 -4.90 21.42 10.84
CA VAL A 156 -4.47 21.37 12.27
C VAL A 156 -4.13 22.74 12.82
N MET A 157 -3.69 23.70 11.98
CA MET A 157 -3.46 25.10 12.39
C MET A 157 -4.75 25.78 12.87
N TYR A 158 -5.92 25.38 12.35
CA TYR A 158 -7.21 25.94 12.76
C TYR A 158 -7.86 25.12 13.88
N SER A 159 -7.82 23.79 13.79
CA SER A 159 -8.35 22.90 14.84
C SER A 159 -7.78 21.49 14.68
N LEU A 160 -7.45 20.85 15.83
CA LEU A 160 -7.00 19.47 15.87
C LEU A 160 -8.02 18.45 15.34
N GLN A 161 -9.29 18.83 15.30
CA GLN A 161 -10.40 17.96 14.88
C GLN A 161 -10.68 18.03 13.38
N LEU A 162 -10.33 19.13 12.70
CA LEU A 162 -10.65 19.36 11.29
C LEU A 162 -10.11 18.27 10.33
N PRO A 163 -8.90 17.74 10.48
CA PRO A 163 -8.42 16.66 9.62
C PRO A 163 -9.33 15.41 9.65
N PHE A 164 -9.91 15.08 10.81
CA PHE A 164 -10.80 13.93 10.95
C PHE A 164 -12.16 14.18 10.29
N TRP A 165 -12.70 15.37 10.41
CA TRP A 165 -13.94 15.77 9.71
C TRP A 165 -13.72 15.77 8.20
N LEU A 166 -12.58 16.28 7.71
CA LEU A 166 -12.23 16.20 6.30
C LEU A 166 -12.16 14.74 5.83
N ALA A 167 -11.52 13.86 6.60
CA ALA A 167 -11.40 12.45 6.24
C ALA A 167 -12.77 11.75 6.16
N ALA A 168 -13.66 12.05 7.11
CA ALA A 168 -15.05 11.57 7.08
C ALA A 168 -15.81 12.09 5.84
N PHE A 169 -15.66 13.36 5.50
CA PHE A 169 -16.23 13.96 4.29
C PHE A 169 -15.68 13.35 3.01
N CYS A 170 -14.33 13.19 2.93
CA CYS A 170 -13.68 12.51 1.81
C CYS A 170 -14.16 11.07 1.63
N ALA A 171 -14.60 10.41 2.70
CA ALA A 171 -15.16 9.07 2.64
C ALA A 171 -16.66 9.05 2.27
N ALA A 172 -17.38 10.09 2.56
CA ALA A 172 -18.82 10.18 2.20
C ALA A 172 -19.03 10.22 0.68
N LEU A 173 -18.14 10.88 -0.08
CA LEU A 173 -18.21 10.90 -1.54
C LEU A 173 -18.04 9.51 -2.18
N PRO A 174 -17.05 8.69 -1.80
CA PRO A 174 -16.94 7.28 -2.19
C PRO A 174 -18.21 6.46 -1.94
N LEU A 175 -18.91 6.71 -0.85
CA LEU A 175 -20.17 6.01 -0.57
C LEU A 175 -21.18 6.23 -1.70
N GLY A 176 -21.36 7.50 -2.12
CA GLY A 176 -22.19 7.85 -3.27
C GLY A 176 -21.66 7.26 -4.58
N PHE A 177 -20.37 7.38 -4.85
CA PHE A 177 -19.76 6.84 -6.08
C PHE A 177 -19.95 5.33 -6.20
N ILE A 178 -19.72 4.58 -5.13
CA ILE A 178 -19.91 3.13 -5.11
C ILE A 178 -21.39 2.79 -5.26
N HIS A 179 -22.26 3.47 -4.56
CA HIS A 179 -23.70 3.20 -4.62
C HIS A 179 -24.27 3.37 -6.03
N PHE A 180 -23.98 4.52 -6.68
CA PHE A 180 -24.61 4.89 -7.96
C PHE A 180 -23.87 4.33 -9.19
N PHE A 181 -22.55 4.24 -9.17
CA PHE A 181 -21.76 3.95 -10.38
C PHE A 181 -21.16 2.56 -10.41
N VAL A 182 -20.95 1.90 -9.25
CA VAL A 182 -20.35 0.57 -9.23
C VAL A 182 -21.41 -0.48 -9.45
N GLN A 183 -21.20 -1.33 -10.45
CA GLN A 183 -22.05 -2.49 -10.69
C GLN A 183 -21.69 -3.63 -9.75
N LYS A 184 -22.66 -4.53 -9.49
CA LYS A 184 -22.36 -5.81 -8.83
C LYS A 184 -21.30 -6.53 -9.67
N SER A 185 -20.32 -7.14 -9.00
CA SER A 185 -19.33 -7.95 -9.70
C SER A 185 -20.02 -9.18 -10.29
N VAL A 186 -20.39 -9.11 -11.55
CA VAL A 186 -20.62 -10.29 -12.35
C VAL A 186 -19.23 -10.63 -12.88
N ALA A 187 -18.61 -11.69 -12.38
CA ALA A 187 -17.39 -12.21 -12.96
C ALA A 187 -17.65 -12.39 -14.47
N LEU A 188 -16.75 -11.90 -15.31
CA LEU A 188 -16.78 -12.21 -16.73
C LEU A 188 -16.97 -13.72 -16.81
N ASP A 189 -18.00 -14.18 -17.53
CA ASP A 189 -18.28 -15.60 -17.78
C ASP A 189 -17.08 -16.24 -18.51
N THR A 190 -16.01 -16.41 -17.78
CA THR A 190 -14.99 -17.38 -18.12
C THR A 190 -15.60 -18.71 -17.74
N ALA A 191 -15.62 -19.66 -18.68
CA ALA A 191 -16.15 -21.01 -18.51
C ALA A 191 -15.44 -21.84 -17.40
N GLU A 192 -14.68 -21.19 -16.55
CA GLU A 192 -14.04 -21.77 -15.36
C GLU A 192 -15.06 -21.83 -14.22
N GLU A 193 -15.39 -23.03 -13.78
CA GLU A 193 -16.21 -23.27 -12.61
C GLU A 193 -15.64 -22.50 -11.40
N LYS A 194 -16.46 -21.66 -10.78
CA LYS A 194 -16.09 -20.96 -9.54
C LYS A 194 -15.74 -21.98 -8.48
N MET A 195 -14.52 -21.94 -8.02
CA MET A 195 -14.08 -22.78 -6.91
C MET A 195 -14.95 -22.50 -5.67
N PRO A 196 -15.45 -23.53 -4.95
CA PRO A 196 -16.14 -23.31 -3.70
C PRO A 196 -15.21 -22.59 -2.72
N TRP A 197 -15.74 -21.61 -1.99
CA TRP A 197 -14.97 -20.83 -1.03
C TRP A 197 -14.36 -21.74 0.06
N GLN A 198 -13.06 -21.91 0.02
CA GLN A 198 -12.29 -22.77 0.93
C GLN A 198 -11.02 -22.06 1.39
N PRO A 199 -11.08 -21.29 2.53
CA PRO A 199 -9.91 -20.54 3.00
C PRO A 199 -8.70 -21.41 3.33
N SER A 200 -8.89 -22.70 3.61
CA SER A 200 -7.79 -23.65 3.83
C SER A 200 -6.85 -23.80 2.62
N VAL A 201 -7.30 -23.45 1.42
CA VAL A 201 -6.48 -23.45 0.19
C VAL A 201 -5.34 -22.45 0.30
N LEU A 202 -5.55 -21.30 0.99
CA LEU A 202 -4.51 -20.28 1.18
C LEU A 202 -3.27 -20.83 1.90
N LEU A 203 -3.48 -21.71 2.90
CA LEU A 203 -2.38 -22.32 3.66
C LEU A 203 -1.64 -23.40 2.86
N LYS A 204 -2.28 -23.96 1.83
CA LYS A 204 -1.71 -25.02 1.00
C LYS A 204 -1.06 -24.47 -0.28
N ASP A 205 -1.38 -23.24 -0.68
CA ASP A 205 -0.84 -22.63 -1.90
C ASP A 205 0.59 -22.13 -1.67
N ARG A 206 1.56 -22.94 -2.12
CA ARG A 206 2.98 -22.62 -2.00
C ARG A 206 3.39 -21.38 -2.79
N ALA A 207 2.72 -21.06 -3.91
CA ALA A 207 3.04 -19.86 -4.68
C ALA A 207 2.61 -18.61 -3.91
N LEU A 208 1.40 -18.61 -3.33
CA LEU A 208 0.92 -17.55 -2.46
C LEU A 208 1.86 -17.34 -1.26
N PHE A 209 2.31 -18.42 -0.61
CA PHE A 209 3.27 -18.33 0.50
C PHE A 209 4.54 -17.57 0.09
N TRP A 210 5.16 -17.95 -1.05
CA TRP A 210 6.37 -17.29 -1.52
C TRP A 210 6.14 -15.84 -1.92
N TYR A 211 5.02 -15.52 -2.56
CA TYR A 211 4.69 -14.14 -2.93
C TYR A 211 4.37 -13.26 -1.72
N THR A 212 3.66 -13.79 -0.72
CA THR A 212 3.39 -13.05 0.52
C THR A 212 4.68 -12.76 1.30
N LEU A 213 5.58 -13.73 1.39
CA LEU A 213 6.87 -13.56 2.06
C LEU A 213 7.78 -12.60 1.28
N SER A 214 7.77 -12.66 -0.05
CA SER A 214 8.42 -11.67 -0.91
C SER A 214 7.86 -10.27 -0.66
N GLY A 215 6.54 -10.12 -0.61
CA GLY A 215 5.86 -8.85 -0.34
C GLY A 215 6.23 -8.26 1.01
N LEU A 216 6.45 -9.10 2.04
CA LEU A 216 6.91 -8.66 3.35
C LEU A 216 8.30 -8.02 3.27
N LEU A 217 9.26 -8.67 2.59
CA LEU A 217 10.60 -8.13 2.44
C LEU A 217 10.64 -6.89 1.53
N ALA A 218 9.87 -6.88 0.45
CA ALA A 218 9.78 -5.73 -0.44
C ALA A 218 9.10 -4.53 0.24
N SER A 219 8.06 -4.76 1.04
CA SER A 219 7.41 -3.71 1.83
C SER A 219 8.32 -3.19 2.94
N TYR A 220 9.18 -4.02 3.52
CA TYR A 220 10.24 -3.56 4.43
C TYR A 220 11.17 -2.56 3.72
N VAL A 221 11.52 -2.80 2.46
CA VAL A 221 12.41 -1.90 1.70
C VAL A 221 11.70 -0.63 1.24
N GLY A 222 10.49 -0.74 0.67
CA GLY A 222 9.80 0.37 0.00
C GLY A 222 8.75 1.08 0.86
N GLY A 223 8.08 0.36 1.75
CA GLY A 223 6.86 0.86 2.39
C GLY A 223 7.03 2.00 3.40
N SER A 224 8.22 2.22 3.94
CA SER A 224 8.54 3.28 4.90
C SER A 224 9.85 3.98 4.58
N PHE A 225 10.26 3.98 3.32
CA PHE A 225 11.58 4.43 2.93
C PHE A 225 11.90 5.88 3.34
N ALA A 226 10.92 6.78 3.32
CA ALA A 226 11.12 8.17 3.74
C ALA A 226 11.49 8.28 5.23
N THR A 227 10.82 7.52 6.09
CA THR A 227 11.15 7.45 7.53
C THR A 227 12.52 6.83 7.74
N CYS A 228 12.83 5.77 7.02
CA CYS A 228 14.11 5.09 7.05
C CYS A 228 15.27 6.01 6.62
N ILE A 229 15.11 6.79 5.54
CA ILE A 229 16.10 7.76 5.07
C ILE A 229 16.31 8.86 6.12
N SER A 230 15.23 9.39 6.70
CA SER A 230 15.34 10.40 7.77
C SER A 230 16.13 9.87 8.98
N GLN A 231 15.82 8.65 9.45
CA GLN A 231 16.56 8.01 10.53
C GLN A 231 18.05 7.79 10.18
N TYR A 232 18.32 7.35 8.94
CA TYR A 232 19.69 7.15 8.47
C TYR A 232 20.49 8.45 8.48
N VAL A 233 19.94 9.54 7.90
CA VAL A 233 20.64 10.82 7.81
C VAL A 233 20.88 11.38 9.21
N LEU A 234 19.91 11.31 10.11
CA LEU A 234 20.07 11.73 11.51
C LEU A 234 21.17 10.94 12.22
N ALA A 235 21.25 9.64 12.00
CA ALA A 235 22.28 8.80 12.61
C ALA A 235 23.68 9.02 12.00
N ALA A 236 23.75 9.25 10.69
CA ALA A 236 25.02 9.39 9.97
C ALA A 236 25.65 10.79 10.09
N HIS A 237 24.83 11.84 10.14
CA HIS A 237 25.29 13.25 10.10
C HIS A 237 24.99 14.02 11.39
N ALA A 238 24.17 13.49 12.29
CA ALA A 238 23.70 14.15 13.52
C ALA A 238 23.11 15.57 13.29
N ASP A 239 22.62 15.85 12.08
CA ASP A 239 22.08 17.12 11.63
C ASP A 239 20.61 16.97 11.21
N GLY A 240 19.70 17.51 12.03
CA GLY A 240 18.27 17.49 11.79
C GLY A 240 17.86 18.32 10.57
N ASP A 241 18.50 19.47 10.36
CA ASP A 241 18.20 20.37 9.23
C ASP A 241 18.58 19.72 7.91
N PHE A 242 19.68 18.96 7.89
CA PHE A 242 20.07 18.20 6.71
C PHE A 242 19.13 17.05 6.42
N ALA A 243 18.67 16.33 7.45
CA ALA A 243 17.68 15.27 7.28
C ALA A 243 16.36 15.80 6.68
N GLU A 244 15.90 16.97 7.14
CA GLU A 244 14.72 17.64 6.58
C GLU A 244 14.92 18.01 5.10
N LYS A 245 16.09 18.55 4.73
CA LYS A 245 16.44 18.88 3.35
C LYS A 245 16.46 17.64 2.44
N VAL A 246 17.03 16.53 2.92
CA VAL A 246 17.03 15.25 2.18
C VAL A 246 15.63 14.76 1.93
N VAL A 247 14.76 14.73 2.96
CA VAL A 247 13.37 14.31 2.82
C VAL A 247 12.60 15.25 1.89
N ALA A 248 12.85 16.56 1.97
CA ALA A 248 12.24 17.57 1.09
C ALA A 248 12.65 17.43 -0.39
N VAL A 249 13.75 16.74 -0.69
CA VAL A 249 14.13 16.39 -2.07
C VAL A 249 13.58 15.03 -2.47
N VAL A 250 13.76 14.03 -1.63
CA VAL A 250 13.45 12.63 -1.95
C VAL A 250 11.95 12.41 -2.17
N LEU A 251 11.09 12.96 -1.32
CA LEU A 251 9.64 12.75 -1.43
C LEU A 251 9.03 13.40 -2.69
N PRO A 252 9.31 14.67 -3.04
CA PRO A 252 8.79 15.25 -4.28
C PRO A 252 9.33 14.56 -5.54
N VAL A 253 10.59 14.10 -5.53
CA VAL A 253 11.16 13.35 -6.65
C VAL A 253 10.42 12.01 -6.81
N ASN A 254 10.20 11.27 -5.73
CA ASN A 254 9.40 10.04 -5.76
C ASN A 254 8.01 10.32 -6.35
N ALA A 255 7.29 11.31 -5.81
CA ALA A 255 5.96 11.68 -6.30
C ALA A 255 5.97 12.06 -7.79
N ALA A 256 6.94 12.85 -8.23
CA ALA A 256 7.07 13.27 -9.63
C ALA A 256 7.29 12.08 -10.57
N VAL A 257 8.17 11.15 -10.22
CA VAL A 257 8.43 9.93 -11.00
C VAL A 257 7.19 9.05 -11.05
N VAL A 258 6.50 8.85 -9.92
CA VAL A 258 5.25 8.08 -9.90
C VAL A 258 4.20 8.72 -10.80
N VAL A 259 3.91 10.00 -10.64
CA VAL A 259 2.85 10.69 -11.39
C VAL A 259 3.14 10.69 -12.91
N THR A 260 4.39 10.86 -13.31
CA THR A 260 4.76 10.98 -14.73
C THR A 260 4.91 9.63 -15.42
N LEU A 261 5.48 8.62 -14.76
CA LEU A 261 5.89 7.38 -15.41
C LEU A 261 5.02 6.17 -15.09
N GLN A 262 4.30 6.16 -13.95
CA GLN A 262 3.51 5.01 -13.51
C GLN A 262 2.53 4.51 -14.57
N TYR A 263 1.78 5.44 -15.19
CA TYR A 263 0.80 5.09 -16.22
C TYR A 263 1.44 4.50 -17.47
N ALA A 264 2.55 5.10 -17.93
CA ALA A 264 3.25 4.69 -19.15
C ALA A 264 3.90 3.30 -19.00
N LEU A 265 4.48 3.02 -17.82
CA LEU A 265 5.11 1.74 -17.52
C LEU A 265 4.07 0.66 -17.18
N GLY A 266 3.06 1.01 -16.39
CA GLY A 266 2.05 0.07 -15.93
C GLY A 266 1.28 -0.61 -17.06
N ARG A 267 0.98 0.13 -18.13
CA ARG A 267 0.30 -0.45 -19.31
C ARG A 267 1.16 -1.45 -20.11
N LYS A 268 2.47 -1.50 -19.85
CA LYS A 268 3.39 -2.46 -20.48
C LYS A 268 3.55 -3.75 -19.67
N ILE A 269 3.02 -3.79 -18.45
CA ILE A 269 3.09 -4.98 -17.58
C ILE A 269 2.09 -6.00 -18.08
N SER A 270 2.55 -7.21 -18.32
CA SER A 270 1.75 -8.35 -18.77
C SER A 270 2.23 -9.65 -18.12
N ALA A 271 1.42 -10.69 -18.17
CA ALA A 271 1.82 -12.00 -17.66
C ALA A 271 3.09 -12.54 -18.36
N SER A 272 3.27 -12.26 -19.65
CA SER A 272 4.40 -12.75 -20.43
C SER A 272 5.72 -12.06 -20.10
N ASN A 273 5.71 -10.81 -19.60
CA ASN A 273 6.92 -10.05 -19.29
C ASN A 273 7.12 -9.76 -17.81
N ILE A 274 6.28 -10.34 -16.92
CA ILE A 274 6.35 -10.05 -15.49
C ILE A 274 7.69 -10.46 -14.87
N ARG A 275 8.26 -11.60 -15.28
CA ARG A 275 9.56 -12.07 -14.76
C ARG A 275 10.71 -11.11 -15.06
N PRO A 276 10.98 -10.70 -16.32
CA PRO A 276 12.02 -9.70 -16.59
C PRO A 276 11.72 -8.33 -15.96
N LEU A 277 10.45 -7.92 -15.84
CA LEU A 277 10.09 -6.67 -15.18
C LEU A 277 10.36 -6.69 -13.67
N MET A 278 10.03 -7.78 -12.96
CA MET A 278 10.37 -7.91 -11.53
C MET A 278 11.88 -7.96 -11.32
N THR A 279 12.64 -8.55 -12.24
CA THR A 279 14.11 -8.50 -12.21
C THR A 279 14.62 -7.06 -12.40
N ALA A 280 14.08 -6.33 -13.36
CA ALA A 280 14.44 -4.92 -13.58
C ALA A 280 14.10 -4.05 -12.36
N ALA A 281 12.92 -4.25 -11.75
CA ALA A 281 12.52 -3.56 -10.53
C ALA A 281 13.52 -3.80 -9.38
N THR A 282 13.94 -5.05 -9.20
CA THR A 282 14.95 -5.41 -8.18
C THR A 282 16.28 -4.71 -8.44
N LEU A 283 16.73 -4.64 -9.70
CA LEU A 283 17.94 -3.91 -10.06
C LEU A 283 17.82 -2.41 -9.79
N PHE A 284 16.68 -1.78 -10.11
CA PHE A 284 16.44 -0.38 -9.78
C PHE A 284 16.46 -0.13 -8.26
N PHE A 285 15.87 -1.01 -7.46
CA PHE A 285 15.97 -0.90 -6.00
C PHE A 285 17.41 -0.99 -5.52
N ILE A 286 18.19 -1.95 -6.02
CA ILE A 286 19.60 -2.13 -5.62
C ILE A 286 20.42 -0.88 -5.99
N VAL A 287 20.28 -0.38 -7.22
CA VAL A 287 21.01 0.81 -7.68
C VAL A 287 20.58 2.05 -6.90
N GLY A 288 19.28 2.22 -6.64
CA GLY A 288 18.76 3.33 -5.85
C GLY A 288 19.26 3.30 -4.39
N LEU A 289 19.23 2.12 -3.74
CA LEU A 289 19.76 1.96 -2.37
C LEU A 289 21.27 2.18 -2.31
N GLY A 290 22.01 1.71 -3.31
CA GLY A 290 23.44 2.01 -3.45
C GLY A 290 23.70 3.51 -3.67
N GLY A 291 22.83 4.16 -4.44
CA GLY A 291 22.86 5.62 -4.62
C GLY A 291 22.66 6.37 -3.31
N PHE A 292 21.67 5.99 -2.49
CA PHE A 292 21.46 6.58 -1.16
C PHE A 292 22.69 6.40 -0.25
N MET A 293 23.29 5.21 -0.26
CA MET A 293 24.48 4.92 0.52
C MET A 293 25.67 5.81 0.14
N LEU A 294 25.79 6.21 -1.14
CA LEU A 294 26.89 6.98 -1.68
C LEU A 294 26.62 8.50 -1.78
N SER A 295 25.39 8.95 -1.47
CA SER A 295 24.99 10.36 -1.68
C SER A 295 25.68 11.36 -0.76
N GLY A 296 26.16 10.95 0.42
CA GLY A 296 26.82 11.84 1.38
C GLY A 296 25.97 13.10 1.66
N GLU A 297 26.59 14.28 1.53
CA GLU A 297 25.92 15.57 1.73
C GLU A 297 25.32 16.17 0.45
N ASN A 298 25.43 15.50 -0.68
CA ASN A 298 24.97 16.03 -1.96
C ASN A 298 23.48 15.74 -2.22
N LEU A 299 22.63 16.75 -2.07
CA LEU A 299 21.18 16.65 -2.28
C LEU A 299 20.78 16.20 -3.69
N VAL A 300 21.60 16.54 -4.71
CA VAL A 300 21.32 16.10 -6.11
C VAL A 300 21.46 14.58 -6.23
N TYR A 301 22.46 13.99 -5.57
CA TYR A 301 22.63 12.54 -5.57
C TYR A 301 21.49 11.84 -4.82
N TRP A 302 21.00 12.40 -3.72
CA TRP A 302 19.79 11.93 -3.05
C TRP A 302 18.58 11.94 -3.99
N GLY A 303 18.40 13.01 -4.76
CA GLY A 303 17.32 13.10 -5.76
C GLY A 303 17.45 12.07 -6.88
N ILE A 304 18.64 11.87 -7.43
CA ILE A 304 18.89 10.87 -8.49
C ILE A 304 18.64 9.46 -7.95
N ALA A 305 19.17 9.15 -6.76
CA ALA A 305 18.96 7.86 -6.10
C ALA A 305 17.46 7.59 -5.85
N ALA A 306 16.72 8.60 -5.39
CA ALA A 306 15.27 8.51 -5.21
C ALA A 306 14.52 8.24 -6.52
N ALA A 307 14.89 8.92 -7.59
CA ALA A 307 14.30 8.67 -8.91
C ALA A 307 14.52 7.23 -9.38
N ILE A 308 15.75 6.72 -9.26
CA ILE A 308 16.08 5.34 -9.64
C ILE A 308 15.35 4.32 -8.75
N PHE A 309 15.34 4.53 -7.44
CA PHE A 309 14.61 3.68 -6.49
C PHE A 309 13.12 3.61 -6.85
N THR A 310 12.52 4.75 -7.17
CA THR A 310 11.10 4.85 -7.53
C THR A 310 10.78 4.12 -8.84
N LEU A 311 11.72 4.03 -9.81
CA LEU A 311 11.51 3.17 -10.99
C LEU A 311 11.31 1.71 -10.61
N GLY A 312 12.00 1.23 -9.58
CA GLY A 312 11.75 -0.10 -9.01
C GLY A 312 10.34 -0.22 -8.44
N GLU A 313 9.93 0.76 -7.64
CA GLU A 313 8.65 0.81 -6.96
C GLU A 313 7.45 0.79 -7.92
N ILE A 314 7.47 1.63 -8.97
CA ILE A 314 6.38 1.73 -9.94
C ILE A 314 6.21 0.51 -10.83
N ILE A 315 7.21 -0.35 -10.92
CA ILE A 315 7.14 -1.65 -11.60
C ILE A 315 6.70 -2.73 -10.60
N TYR A 316 7.31 -2.74 -9.41
CA TYR A 316 7.13 -3.80 -8.42
C TYR A 316 5.68 -3.89 -7.94
N ALA A 317 5.08 -2.78 -7.50
CA ALA A 317 3.76 -2.79 -6.87
C ALA A 317 2.64 -3.34 -7.79
N PRO A 318 2.45 -2.85 -9.03
CA PRO A 318 1.46 -3.43 -9.94
C PRO A 318 1.87 -4.83 -10.41
N GLY A 319 3.17 -5.12 -10.52
CA GLY A 319 3.68 -6.45 -10.82
C GLY A 319 3.29 -7.49 -9.76
N GLU A 320 3.42 -7.15 -8.49
CA GLU A 320 3.00 -7.98 -7.38
C GLU A 320 1.48 -8.27 -7.43
N TYR A 321 0.66 -7.26 -7.72
CA TYR A 321 -0.79 -7.46 -7.87
C TYR A 321 -1.13 -8.40 -9.02
N MET A 322 -0.41 -8.31 -10.13
CA MET A 322 -0.58 -9.21 -11.27
C MET A 322 -0.15 -10.64 -10.93
N LEU A 323 0.93 -10.81 -10.15
CA LEU A 323 1.35 -12.14 -9.67
C LEU A 323 0.28 -12.80 -8.81
N ILE A 324 -0.31 -12.07 -7.88
CA ILE A 324 -1.40 -12.57 -7.02
C ILE A 324 -2.65 -12.87 -7.85
N ASP A 325 -3.04 -11.98 -8.76
CA ASP A 325 -4.20 -12.20 -9.63
C ASP A 325 -4.07 -13.50 -10.45
N ASN A 326 -2.88 -13.78 -10.97
CA ASN A 326 -2.64 -14.96 -11.79
C ASN A 326 -2.73 -16.30 -11.03
N ILE A 327 -2.45 -16.31 -9.73
CA ILE A 327 -2.53 -17.53 -8.94
C ILE A 327 -3.88 -17.70 -8.24
N ALA A 328 -4.62 -16.62 -8.05
CA ALA A 328 -5.87 -16.61 -7.31
C ALA A 328 -7.00 -17.26 -8.12
N PRO A 329 -7.63 -18.33 -7.62
CA PRO A 329 -8.76 -18.97 -8.31
C PRO A 329 -9.96 -18.03 -8.45
N PRO A 330 -10.81 -18.23 -9.47
CA PRO A 330 -12.09 -17.56 -9.58
C PRO A 330 -12.93 -17.78 -8.30
N GLY A 331 -13.48 -16.69 -7.75
CA GLY A 331 -14.26 -16.74 -6.50
C GLY A 331 -13.41 -16.60 -5.21
N MET A 332 -12.07 -16.57 -5.30
CA MET A 332 -11.19 -16.40 -4.14
C MET A 332 -10.19 -15.22 -4.28
N LYS A 333 -10.45 -14.28 -5.18
CA LYS A 333 -9.55 -13.14 -5.44
C LYS A 333 -9.33 -12.28 -4.20
N ALA A 334 -10.39 -11.95 -3.43
CA ALA A 334 -10.26 -11.16 -2.22
C ALA A 334 -9.45 -11.89 -1.14
N SER A 335 -9.63 -13.20 -1.00
CA SER A 335 -8.87 -14.04 -0.07
C SER A 335 -7.37 -13.99 -0.38
N TYR A 336 -6.98 -14.10 -1.65
CA TYR A 336 -5.58 -14.06 -2.07
C TYR A 336 -4.96 -12.67 -1.88
N PHE A 337 -5.67 -11.60 -2.25
CA PHE A 337 -5.18 -10.23 -1.99
C PHE A 337 -5.12 -9.91 -0.50
N SER A 338 -5.99 -10.50 0.33
CA SER A 338 -5.91 -10.36 1.79
C SER A 338 -4.69 -11.03 2.37
N ALA A 339 -4.35 -12.22 1.90
CA ALA A 339 -3.13 -12.90 2.32
C ALA A 339 -1.88 -12.11 1.90
N GLN A 340 -1.85 -11.59 0.66
CA GLN A 340 -0.76 -10.73 0.19
C GLN A 340 -0.62 -9.45 1.04
N ALA A 341 -1.74 -8.88 1.52
CA ALA A 341 -1.72 -7.67 2.35
C ALA A 341 -0.95 -7.85 3.67
N LEU A 342 -0.70 -9.08 4.15
CA LEU A 342 0.22 -9.34 5.25
C LEU A 342 1.64 -8.83 4.97
N GLY A 343 2.02 -8.70 3.71
CA GLY A 343 3.29 -8.09 3.30
C GLY A 343 3.50 -6.69 3.90
N TRP A 344 2.44 -5.92 4.13
CA TRP A 344 2.54 -4.60 4.78
C TRP A 344 3.10 -4.61 6.20
N LEU A 345 3.14 -5.77 6.87
CA LEU A 345 3.84 -5.91 8.14
C LEU A 345 5.35 -5.61 8.01
N GLY A 346 5.93 -5.82 6.83
CA GLY A 346 7.31 -5.44 6.54
C GLY A 346 7.53 -3.92 6.64
N ALA A 347 6.63 -3.13 6.05
CA ALA A 347 6.66 -1.67 6.14
C ALA A 347 6.44 -1.20 7.58
N ALA A 348 5.54 -1.83 8.32
CA ALA A 348 5.29 -1.51 9.73
C ALA A 348 6.50 -1.82 10.63
N ALA A 349 7.27 -2.86 10.31
CA ALA A 349 8.48 -3.23 11.06
C ALA A 349 9.72 -2.38 10.67
N ASN A 350 9.72 -1.72 9.50
CA ASN A 350 10.88 -1.01 8.98
C ASN A 350 11.47 0.02 9.96
N PRO A 351 10.72 0.94 10.58
CA PRO A 351 11.32 1.96 11.46
C PRO A 351 12.02 1.34 12.67
N MET A 352 11.47 0.25 13.23
CA MET A 352 12.07 -0.45 14.35
C MET A 352 13.36 -1.18 13.94
N ILE A 353 13.32 -1.92 12.82
CA ILE A 353 14.49 -2.63 12.31
C ILE A 353 15.59 -1.63 11.93
N THR A 354 15.24 -0.53 11.27
CA THR A 354 16.16 0.56 10.92
C THR A 354 16.84 1.13 12.17
N GLY A 355 16.06 1.44 13.21
CA GLY A 355 16.59 1.92 14.48
C GLY A 355 17.58 0.96 15.12
N LEU A 356 17.26 -0.34 15.18
CA LEU A 356 18.16 -1.38 15.70
C LEU A 356 19.47 -1.48 14.88
N ILE A 357 19.39 -1.44 13.55
CA ILE A 357 20.56 -1.50 12.68
C ILE A 357 21.45 -0.28 12.94
N LEU A 358 20.90 0.94 12.93
CA LEU A 358 21.65 2.18 13.10
C LEU A 358 22.26 2.33 14.50
N THR A 359 21.69 1.67 15.52
CA THR A 359 22.22 1.68 16.90
C THR A 359 23.37 0.69 17.08
N HIS A 360 23.34 -0.46 16.41
CA HIS A 360 24.27 -1.56 16.69
C HIS A 360 25.28 -1.85 15.58
N LEU A 361 25.05 -1.36 14.35
CA LEU A 361 25.89 -1.61 13.18
C LEU A 361 26.32 -0.28 12.53
N PRO A 362 27.38 -0.29 11.69
CA PRO A 362 27.73 0.87 10.88
C PRO A 362 26.57 1.34 10.02
N HIS A 363 26.36 2.64 9.88
CA HIS A 363 25.17 3.23 9.25
C HIS A 363 24.91 2.71 7.83
N TRP A 364 25.97 2.51 7.02
CA TRP A 364 25.87 1.96 5.66
C TRP A 364 25.28 0.55 5.61
N SER A 365 25.35 -0.22 6.71
CA SER A 365 24.80 -1.58 6.81
C SER A 365 23.29 -1.62 6.55
N LEU A 366 22.58 -0.54 6.83
CA LEU A 366 21.15 -0.41 6.57
C LEU A 366 20.83 -0.68 5.09
N PHE A 367 21.50 0.03 4.19
CA PHE A 367 21.25 -0.13 2.75
C PHE A 367 21.70 -1.50 2.23
N VAL A 368 22.79 -2.05 2.75
CA VAL A 368 23.25 -3.40 2.39
C VAL A 368 22.22 -4.46 2.81
N ILE A 369 21.66 -4.35 4.02
CA ILE A 369 20.61 -5.26 4.50
C ILE A 369 19.35 -5.11 3.65
N MET A 370 18.97 -3.90 3.28
CA MET A 370 17.84 -3.65 2.38
C MET A 370 18.08 -4.22 0.97
N MET A 371 19.29 -4.06 0.42
CA MET A 371 19.66 -4.69 -0.86
C MET A 371 19.59 -6.22 -0.78
N ALA A 372 20.07 -6.82 0.30
CA ALA A 372 19.94 -8.25 0.53
C ALA A 372 18.47 -8.68 0.63
N ALA A 373 17.64 -7.92 1.37
CA ALA A 373 16.22 -8.21 1.53
C ALA A 373 15.49 -8.20 0.17
N ILE A 374 15.75 -7.21 -0.69
CA ILE A 374 15.09 -7.14 -2.00
C ILE A 374 15.57 -8.23 -2.96
N VAL A 375 16.83 -8.65 -2.89
CA VAL A 375 17.35 -9.82 -3.65
C VAL A 375 16.66 -11.09 -3.18
N ILE A 376 16.53 -11.30 -1.87
CA ILE A 376 15.83 -12.45 -1.32
C ILE A 376 14.35 -12.43 -1.75
N ALA A 377 13.70 -11.27 -1.69
CA ALA A 377 12.32 -11.10 -2.19
C ALA A 377 12.20 -11.52 -3.67
N TRP A 378 13.12 -11.11 -4.51
CA TRP A 378 13.15 -11.50 -5.92
C TRP A 378 13.33 -13.03 -6.09
N LEU A 379 14.24 -13.66 -5.34
CA LEU A 379 14.42 -15.13 -5.37
C LEU A 379 13.13 -15.84 -4.95
N MET A 380 12.41 -15.31 -3.96
CA MET A 380 11.12 -15.84 -3.53
C MET A 380 10.05 -15.72 -4.63
N ILE A 381 10.02 -14.61 -5.38
CA ILE A 381 9.15 -14.47 -6.56
C ILE A 381 9.47 -15.55 -7.59
N LEU A 382 10.74 -15.71 -7.93
CA LEU A 382 11.16 -16.75 -8.87
C LEU A 382 10.76 -18.15 -8.41
N ARG A 383 10.90 -18.43 -7.11
CA ARG A 383 10.47 -19.70 -6.53
C ARG A 383 8.96 -19.87 -6.60
N GLY A 384 8.19 -18.84 -6.29
CA GLY A 384 6.72 -18.85 -6.43
C GLY A 384 6.28 -19.15 -7.86
N MET A 385 6.94 -18.54 -8.84
CA MET A 385 6.67 -18.79 -10.27
C MET A 385 7.00 -20.24 -10.68
N SER A 386 8.05 -20.84 -10.11
CA SER A 386 8.46 -22.22 -10.43
C SER A 386 7.55 -23.28 -9.84
N VAL A 387 6.91 -22.98 -8.71
CA VAL A 387 6.01 -23.92 -7.98
C VAL A 387 4.67 -24.08 -8.68
N LYS A 388 4.13 -22.98 -9.20
CA LYS A 388 2.93 -23.04 -10.04
C LYS A 388 3.42 -22.71 -11.44
N ALA A 389 3.36 -23.70 -12.36
CA ALA A 389 3.76 -23.50 -13.74
C ALA A 389 3.05 -22.22 -14.24
N TRP A 390 3.85 -21.19 -14.54
CA TRP A 390 3.33 -19.92 -15.06
C TRP A 390 2.62 -20.24 -16.36
N CYS A 391 1.28 -20.17 -16.37
CA CYS A 391 0.52 -20.32 -17.59
C CYS A 391 0.92 -19.17 -18.52
N GLU A 392 1.84 -19.44 -19.44
CA GLU A 392 2.02 -18.58 -20.59
C GLU A 392 0.65 -18.45 -21.24
N ALA A 393 0.14 -17.23 -21.35
CA ALA A 393 -1.06 -16.96 -22.11
C ALA A 393 -0.85 -17.57 -23.52
N PRO A 394 -1.79 -18.33 -24.06
CA PRO A 394 -1.64 -18.94 -25.37
C PRO A 394 -1.22 -17.83 -26.33
N LYS A 395 -0.09 -18.03 -27.00
CA LYS A 395 0.34 -17.15 -28.07
C LYS A 395 -0.80 -17.17 -29.09
N VAL A 396 -1.58 -16.10 -29.09
CA VAL A 396 -2.55 -15.89 -30.14
C VAL A 396 -1.72 -15.75 -31.41
N ALA A 397 -1.79 -16.80 -32.22
CA ALA A 397 -1.18 -16.84 -33.54
C ALA A 397 -1.87 -15.83 -34.50
#